data_a0c8c79fec21a1a1e8e2d6731643cb0b
#
_entry.id   a0c8c79fec21a1a1e8e2d6731643cb0b
#
_cell.length_a   1.000
_cell.length_b   1.000
_cell.length_c   1.000
_cell.angle_alpha   90.00
_cell.angle_beta   90.00
_cell.angle_gamma   90.00
#
_symmetry.space_group_name_H-M   'P 1'
#
loop_
_entity.id
_entity.type
_entity.pdbx_description
1 polymer ?
#
loop_
_entity_poly.entity_id
_entity_poly.type
_entity_poly.pdbx_seq_one_letter_code
_entity_poly.pdbx_strand_id
1 'polypeptide(L)'
;MPRLLTKLTLLTIFLTLSSLGLAAQMRVESSRQVQCHEVRLNLLALPYASELSAEYEYATAPNFSIGCTVSTYIGDESASGLSFPTFGVMPYCRWYFGGNRFAFTRPNAGFLIEVNSAIGYYDKLKNVHYSGPWMNMKRTEEIVSGTSCGIGLGAGFKYVTRRGWSAEASLRIGINLVEAAQWNFAYIYPAISVGYRF
;
A
#
# COMPACT_ATOMS: atom_id res chain seq x y z
N MET A 1 -2.75 6.30 30.79
CA MET A 1 -3.58 5.06 30.64
C MET A 1 -4.24 4.85 29.26
N PRO A 2 -4.73 5.86 28.49
CA PRO A 2 -5.36 5.59 27.18
C PRO A 2 -4.44 4.99 26.13
N ARG A 3 -3.15 5.36 26.12
CA ARG A 3 -2.17 4.86 25.13
C ARG A 3 -1.84 3.36 25.25
N LEU A 4 -2.01 2.76 26.41
CA LEU A 4 -1.80 1.32 26.62
C LEU A 4 -2.99 0.51 26.09
N LEU A 5 -4.20 1.02 26.27
CA LEU A 5 -5.43 0.39 25.80
C LEU A 5 -5.48 0.34 24.27
N THR A 6 -5.08 1.42 23.60
CA THR A 6 -5.01 1.49 22.13
C THR A 6 -3.94 0.53 21.54
N LYS A 7 -2.81 0.35 22.21
CA LYS A 7 -1.81 -0.63 21.80
C LYS A 7 -2.28 -2.06 21.96
N LEU A 8 -3.03 -2.34 23.03
CA LEU A 8 -3.59 -3.68 23.29
C LEU A 8 -4.69 -4.04 22.29
N THR A 9 -5.56 -3.10 21.93
CA THR A 9 -6.60 -3.30 20.91
C THR A 9 -6.01 -3.50 19.52
N LEU A 10 -4.96 -2.77 19.13
CA LEU A 10 -4.25 -2.99 17.87
C LEU A 10 -3.59 -4.37 17.81
N LEU A 11 -2.99 -4.82 18.90
CA LEU A 11 -2.35 -6.14 18.99
C LEU A 11 -3.39 -7.27 18.91
N THR A 12 -4.56 -7.12 19.53
CA THR A 12 -5.64 -8.12 19.44
C THR A 12 -6.25 -8.19 18.04
N ILE A 13 -6.43 -7.06 17.36
CA ILE A 13 -6.89 -7.03 15.96
C ILE A 13 -5.86 -7.71 15.04
N PHE A 14 -4.58 -7.47 15.25
CA PHE A 14 -3.51 -8.12 14.46
C PHE A 14 -3.46 -9.64 14.69
N LEU A 15 -3.63 -10.10 15.93
CA LEU A 15 -3.69 -11.52 16.29
C LEU A 15 -4.94 -12.22 15.72
N THR A 16 -6.10 -11.56 15.71
CA THR A 16 -7.33 -12.14 15.15
C THR A 16 -7.28 -12.20 13.62
N LEU A 17 -6.69 -11.22 12.94
CA LEU A 17 -6.45 -11.25 11.49
C LEU A 17 -5.47 -12.37 11.10
N SER A 18 -4.42 -12.60 11.89
CA SER A 18 -3.46 -13.68 11.63
C SER A 18 -4.09 -15.07 11.85
N SER A 19 -4.99 -15.25 12.81
CA SER A 19 -5.68 -16.52 13.03
C SER A 19 -6.71 -16.85 11.95
N LEU A 20 -7.35 -15.86 11.34
CA LEU A 20 -8.24 -16.04 10.17
C LEU A 20 -7.46 -16.49 8.94
N GLY A 21 -6.22 -16.02 8.76
CA GLY A 21 -5.32 -16.47 7.68
C GLY A 21 -4.92 -17.94 7.80
N LEU A 22 -4.68 -18.44 9.03
CA LEU A 22 -4.36 -19.85 9.25
C LEU A 22 -5.56 -20.79 9.01
N ALA A 23 -6.76 -20.38 9.35
CA ALA A 23 -7.98 -21.18 9.13
C ALA A 23 -8.32 -21.34 7.63
N ALA A 24 -7.93 -20.36 6.79
CA ALA A 24 -8.10 -20.44 5.33
C ALA A 24 -7.12 -21.42 4.67
N GLN A 25 -5.97 -21.70 5.27
CA GLN A 25 -4.96 -22.61 4.73
C GLN A 25 -5.35 -24.10 4.82
N MET A 26 -6.28 -24.46 5.70
CA MET A 26 -6.65 -25.89 5.89
C MET A 26 -7.60 -26.48 4.85
N ARG A 27 -7.95 -25.77 3.77
CA ARG A 27 -8.93 -26.23 2.77
C ARG A 27 -8.46 -26.18 1.32
N VAL A 28 -7.16 -26.31 1.07
CA VAL A 28 -6.65 -26.48 -0.31
C VAL A 28 -6.17 -27.90 -0.50
N GLU A 29 -7.13 -28.77 -0.76
CA GLU A 29 -6.84 -30.10 -1.30
C GLU A 29 -6.56 -29.99 -2.79
N SER A 30 -5.32 -30.39 -3.13
CA SER A 30 -4.89 -31.07 -4.36
C SER A 30 -5.55 -30.68 -5.70
N SER A 31 -4.85 -29.93 -6.51
CA SER A 31 -4.42 -30.32 -7.88
C SER A 31 -3.97 -29.12 -8.71
N ARG A 32 -2.78 -29.21 -9.23
CA ARG A 32 -1.94 -28.26 -9.97
C ARG A 32 -1.19 -27.31 -9.06
N GLN A 33 0.13 -27.28 -9.20
CA GLN A 33 0.97 -26.22 -8.63
C GLN A 33 0.44 -24.86 -9.10
N VAL A 34 -0.44 -24.28 -8.31
CA VAL A 34 -0.91 -22.90 -8.50
C VAL A 34 0.27 -22.06 -8.06
N GLN A 35 0.87 -21.35 -8.99
CA GLN A 35 1.87 -20.35 -8.68
C GLN A 35 1.23 -19.32 -7.73
N CYS A 36 1.62 -19.37 -6.47
CA CYS A 36 0.97 -18.60 -5.40
C CYS A 36 1.74 -17.33 -5.06
N HIS A 37 3.01 -17.24 -5.46
CA HIS A 37 3.91 -16.15 -5.13
C HIS A 37 4.07 -15.24 -6.34
N GLU A 38 4.03 -13.93 -6.11
CA GLU A 38 4.18 -12.94 -7.16
C GLU A 38 5.01 -11.76 -6.65
N VAL A 39 5.98 -11.33 -7.47
CA VAL A 39 6.77 -10.11 -7.23
C VAL A 39 6.53 -9.14 -8.37
N ARG A 40 6.27 -7.89 -8.04
CA ARG A 40 6.04 -6.80 -9.00
C ARG A 40 6.86 -5.57 -8.68
N LEU A 41 7.16 -4.78 -9.71
CA LEU A 41 7.74 -3.46 -9.61
C LEU A 41 6.73 -2.42 -10.10
N ASN A 42 6.55 -1.34 -9.35
CA ASN A 42 5.73 -0.22 -9.77
C ASN A 42 6.54 0.70 -10.69
N LEU A 43 6.22 0.67 -11.98
CA LEU A 43 6.92 1.46 -13.00
C LEU A 43 6.50 2.93 -12.99
N LEU A 44 5.29 3.24 -12.47
CA LEU A 44 4.80 4.61 -12.39
C LEU A 44 5.46 5.39 -11.25
N ALA A 45 5.85 4.73 -10.17
CA ALA A 45 6.43 5.36 -8.99
C ALA A 45 7.74 6.10 -9.30
N LEU A 46 8.57 5.55 -10.18
CA LEU A 46 9.87 6.14 -10.55
C LEU A 46 9.72 7.53 -11.20
N PRO A 47 9.02 7.70 -12.35
CA PRO A 47 8.94 9.00 -13.02
C PRO A 47 8.00 9.98 -12.30
N TYR A 48 6.99 9.49 -11.58
CA TYR A 48 5.99 10.33 -10.93
C TYR A 48 6.45 10.83 -9.55
N ALA A 49 7.06 9.97 -8.77
CA ALA A 49 7.38 10.21 -7.37
C ALA A 49 8.87 10.10 -7.04
N SER A 50 9.74 9.76 -7.99
CA SER A 50 11.14 9.40 -7.72
C SER A 50 11.25 8.33 -6.62
N GLU A 51 10.32 7.38 -6.63
CA GLU A 51 10.18 6.32 -5.64
C GLU A 51 10.43 4.97 -6.28
N LEU A 52 11.32 4.17 -5.71
CA LEU A 52 11.46 2.76 -6.05
C LEU A 52 10.49 1.95 -5.20
N SER A 53 9.59 1.22 -5.85
CA SER A 53 8.55 0.47 -5.18
C SER A 53 8.45 -0.95 -5.71
N ALA A 54 8.50 -1.91 -4.81
CA ALA A 54 8.35 -3.32 -5.07
C ALA A 54 7.18 -3.90 -4.26
N GLU A 55 6.45 -4.82 -4.87
CA GLU A 55 5.32 -5.50 -4.26
C GLU A 55 5.56 -7.00 -4.22
N TYR A 56 5.22 -7.62 -3.10
CA TYR A 56 5.11 -9.07 -2.97
C TYR A 56 3.67 -9.44 -2.65
N GLU A 57 3.14 -10.43 -3.34
CA GLU A 57 1.78 -10.91 -3.19
C GLU A 57 1.76 -12.43 -3.08
N TYR A 58 0.96 -12.93 -2.14
CA TYR A 58 0.70 -14.36 -1.94
C TYR A 58 -0.79 -14.63 -2.16
N ALA A 59 -1.09 -15.50 -3.14
CA ALA A 59 -2.43 -15.96 -3.43
C ALA A 59 -2.86 -17.01 -2.40
N THR A 60 -3.75 -16.64 -1.48
CA THR A 60 -4.28 -17.54 -0.44
C THR A 60 -5.49 -18.34 -0.93
N ALA A 61 -6.21 -17.82 -1.94
CA ALA A 61 -7.34 -18.44 -2.57
C ALA A 61 -7.44 -17.96 -4.04
N PRO A 62 -8.21 -18.64 -4.91
CA PRO A 62 -8.33 -18.25 -6.32
C PRO A 62 -8.79 -16.80 -6.57
N ASN A 63 -9.48 -16.21 -5.62
CA ASN A 63 -10.02 -14.86 -5.68
C ASN A 63 -9.57 -13.97 -4.53
N PHE A 64 -8.62 -14.42 -3.71
CA PHE A 64 -8.14 -13.67 -2.55
C PHE A 64 -6.62 -13.76 -2.41
N SER A 65 -5.99 -12.64 -2.10
CA SER A 65 -4.55 -12.57 -1.85
C SER A 65 -4.23 -11.60 -0.72
N ILE A 66 -3.05 -11.80 -0.16
CA ILE A 66 -2.42 -10.89 0.78
C ILE A 66 -1.07 -10.48 0.23
N GLY A 67 -0.62 -9.28 0.54
CA GLY A 67 0.66 -8.80 0.06
C GLY A 67 1.18 -7.61 0.83
N CYS A 68 2.33 -7.14 0.38
CA CYS A 68 2.99 -5.98 0.94
C CYS A 68 3.73 -5.23 -0.16
N THR A 69 3.57 -3.91 -0.16
CA THR A 69 4.38 -3.01 -0.96
C THR A 69 5.46 -2.41 -0.07
N VAL A 70 6.69 -2.39 -0.54
CA VAL A 70 7.81 -1.70 0.09
C VAL A 70 8.32 -0.66 -0.87
N SER A 71 8.51 0.56 -0.39
CA SER A 71 8.95 1.67 -1.20
C SER A 71 10.02 2.51 -0.52
N THR A 72 10.87 3.12 -1.34
CA THR A 72 11.89 4.05 -0.86
C THR A 72 12.03 5.20 -1.84
N TYR A 73 12.11 6.42 -1.31
CA TYR A 73 12.36 7.62 -2.09
C TYR A 73 13.84 7.70 -2.49
N ILE A 74 14.11 7.92 -3.77
CA ILE A 74 15.46 8.01 -4.34
C ILE A 74 15.74 9.35 -5.02
N GLY A 75 14.76 10.29 -4.99
CA GLY A 75 14.86 11.61 -5.59
C GLY A 75 15.61 12.63 -4.74
N ASP A 76 15.91 13.78 -5.36
CA ASP A 76 16.42 14.93 -4.61
C ASP A 76 15.25 15.66 -3.95
N GLU A 77 15.29 15.83 -2.64
CA GLU A 77 14.20 16.37 -1.80
C GLU A 77 13.73 17.78 -2.18
N SER A 78 14.54 18.47 -3.00
CA SER A 78 14.26 19.84 -3.42
C SER A 78 13.22 19.97 -4.54
N ALA A 79 12.89 18.88 -5.24
CA ALA A 79 12.17 18.95 -6.51
C ALA A 79 10.66 18.73 -6.44
N SER A 80 10.13 18.11 -5.40
CA SER A 80 8.69 17.82 -5.30
C SER A 80 8.05 18.54 -4.13
N GLY A 81 7.05 19.38 -4.42
CA GLY A 81 6.18 19.98 -3.39
C GLY A 81 5.27 18.95 -2.68
N LEU A 82 5.38 17.67 -3.04
CA LEU A 82 4.71 16.54 -2.43
C LEU A 82 5.68 15.83 -1.49
N SER A 83 5.27 15.64 -0.25
CA SER A 83 6.06 14.92 0.74
C SER A 83 5.82 13.43 0.60
N PHE A 84 6.76 12.72 -0.06
CA PHE A 84 6.74 11.25 -0.10
C PHE A 84 7.52 10.69 1.09
N PRO A 85 7.14 9.50 1.61
CA PRO A 85 7.92 8.85 2.66
C PRO A 85 9.31 8.47 2.15
N THR A 86 10.33 8.72 2.95
CA THR A 86 11.70 8.25 2.68
C THR A 86 11.75 6.74 2.60
N PHE A 87 10.93 6.08 3.44
CA PHE A 87 10.71 4.64 3.42
C PHE A 87 9.24 4.35 3.75
N GLY A 88 8.62 3.49 2.96
CA GLY A 88 7.21 3.11 3.12
C GLY A 88 6.99 1.60 3.09
N VAL A 89 6.03 1.14 3.90
CA VAL A 89 5.54 -0.23 3.91
C VAL A 89 4.02 -0.20 3.88
N MET A 90 3.42 -0.92 2.94
CA MET A 90 1.97 -0.96 2.76
C MET A 90 1.48 -2.40 2.64
N PRO A 91 1.17 -3.07 3.76
CA PRO A 91 0.48 -4.35 3.74
C PRO A 91 -0.94 -4.19 3.22
N TYR A 92 -1.42 -5.20 2.50
CA TYR A 92 -2.75 -5.20 1.91
C TYR A 92 -3.38 -6.58 1.82
N CYS A 93 -4.72 -6.57 1.70
CA CYS A 93 -5.54 -7.73 1.36
C CYS A 93 -6.37 -7.39 0.11
N ARG A 94 -6.47 -8.31 -0.83
CA ARG A 94 -7.17 -8.11 -2.11
C ARG A 94 -8.21 -9.16 -2.37
N TRP A 95 -9.32 -8.73 -2.93
CA TRP A 95 -10.34 -9.59 -3.48
C TRP A 95 -10.47 -9.35 -4.98
N TYR A 96 -10.38 -10.44 -5.76
CA TYR A 96 -10.47 -10.43 -7.22
C TYR A 96 -11.84 -10.90 -7.69
N PHE A 97 -12.38 -10.23 -8.71
CA PHE A 97 -13.70 -10.54 -9.28
C PHE A 97 -13.70 -10.33 -10.81
N GLY A 98 -14.69 -10.90 -11.48
CA GLY A 98 -14.89 -10.74 -12.92
C GLY A 98 -14.08 -11.70 -13.80
N GLY A 99 -13.27 -12.58 -13.23
CA GLY A 99 -12.42 -13.50 -13.99
C GLY A 99 -13.18 -14.37 -15.00
N ASN A 100 -14.34 -14.90 -14.64
CA ASN A 100 -15.14 -15.77 -15.53
C ASN A 100 -15.85 -15.03 -16.68
N ARG A 101 -16.13 -13.74 -16.53
CA ARG A 101 -16.86 -12.95 -17.55
C ARG A 101 -15.95 -12.40 -18.63
N PHE A 102 -14.66 -12.21 -18.34
CA PHE A 102 -13.70 -11.57 -19.24
C PHE A 102 -12.63 -12.53 -19.76
N ALA A 103 -12.89 -13.84 -19.76
CA ALA A 103 -11.94 -14.88 -20.18
C ALA A 103 -10.59 -14.85 -19.42
N PHE A 104 -10.53 -14.24 -18.25
CA PHE A 104 -9.37 -14.30 -17.37
C PHE A 104 -9.40 -15.62 -16.60
N THR A 105 -8.86 -16.66 -17.21
CA THR A 105 -8.88 -18.04 -16.69
C THR A 105 -7.87 -18.26 -15.55
N ARG A 106 -7.15 -17.23 -15.12
CA ARG A 106 -6.13 -17.34 -14.08
C ARG A 106 -6.65 -16.89 -12.72
N PRO A 107 -6.30 -17.62 -11.65
CA PRO A 107 -6.56 -17.18 -10.28
C PRO A 107 -5.95 -15.82 -10.02
N ASN A 108 -6.59 -14.99 -9.17
CA ASN A 108 -6.12 -13.67 -8.76
C ASN A 108 -5.79 -12.77 -9.96
N ALA A 109 -6.68 -12.76 -10.96
CA ALA A 109 -6.64 -11.87 -12.13
C ALA A 109 -8.02 -11.26 -12.36
N GLY A 110 -8.09 -10.12 -13.05
CA GLY A 110 -9.30 -9.36 -13.31
C GLY A 110 -9.39 -8.11 -12.46
N PHE A 111 -10.59 -7.64 -12.19
CA PHE A 111 -10.83 -6.51 -11.31
C PHE A 111 -10.52 -6.88 -9.86
N LEU A 112 -9.98 -5.93 -9.11
CA LEU A 112 -9.65 -6.10 -7.71
C LEU A 112 -10.17 -4.93 -6.88
N ILE A 113 -10.51 -5.24 -5.65
CA ILE A 113 -10.64 -4.29 -4.55
C ILE A 113 -9.64 -4.66 -3.46
N GLU A 114 -9.15 -3.66 -2.76
CA GLU A 114 -8.07 -3.80 -1.80
C GLU A 114 -8.40 -3.03 -0.53
N VAL A 115 -8.06 -3.61 0.61
CA VAL A 115 -7.91 -2.92 1.89
C VAL A 115 -6.43 -2.89 2.21
N ASN A 116 -5.91 -1.72 2.56
CA ASN A 116 -4.49 -1.55 2.84
C ASN A 116 -4.25 -0.70 4.09
N SER A 117 -3.04 -0.80 4.62
CA SER A 117 -2.51 0.10 5.63
C SER A 117 -1.20 0.67 5.12
N ALA A 118 -1.00 1.98 5.24
CA ALA A 118 0.22 2.64 4.84
C ALA A 118 1.01 3.05 6.09
N ILE A 119 2.28 2.66 6.15
CA ILE A 119 3.22 3.06 7.19
C ILE A 119 4.39 3.73 6.48
N GLY A 120 4.62 5.02 6.76
CA GLY A 120 5.67 5.80 6.13
C GLY A 120 6.56 6.49 7.14
N TYR A 121 7.86 6.45 6.91
CA TYR A 121 8.86 7.24 7.63
C TYR A 121 9.32 8.40 6.74
N TYR A 122 9.35 9.60 7.29
CA TYR A 122 9.74 10.84 6.63
C TYR A 122 10.95 11.43 7.35
N ASP A 123 12.06 11.63 6.66
CA ASP A 123 13.29 12.18 7.25
C ASP A 123 13.27 13.71 7.26
N LYS A 124 12.72 14.35 6.22
CA LYS A 124 12.70 15.80 6.08
C LYS A 124 11.34 16.31 5.59
N LEU A 125 10.36 16.31 6.47
CA LEU A 125 9.05 16.85 6.19
C LEU A 125 9.02 18.36 6.48
N LYS A 126 8.58 19.16 5.50
CA LYS A 126 8.39 20.60 5.70
C LYS A 126 7.08 20.85 6.42
N ASN A 127 7.16 21.23 7.68
CA ASN A 127 6.02 21.68 8.45
C ASN A 127 5.89 23.22 8.33
N VAL A 128 4.78 23.70 7.81
CA VAL A 128 4.56 25.11 7.55
C VAL A 128 3.61 25.65 8.61
N HIS A 129 4.13 26.50 9.50
CA HIS A 129 3.33 27.20 10.49
C HIS A 129 3.03 28.64 10.03
N TYR A 130 1.77 29.02 10.08
CA TYR A 130 1.33 30.40 9.88
C TYR A 130 1.03 31.03 11.24
N SER A 131 1.77 32.08 11.60
CA SER A 131 1.58 32.81 12.84
C SER A 131 1.42 34.32 12.58
N GLY A 132 0.49 34.99 13.28
CA GLY A 132 0.26 36.41 13.19
C GLY A 132 -1.16 36.82 12.77
N PRO A 133 -1.52 38.09 12.89
CA PRO A 133 -2.82 38.62 12.46
C PRO A 133 -2.96 38.55 10.93
N TRP A 134 -4.20 38.43 10.44
CA TRP A 134 -4.58 38.19 9.03
C TRP A 134 -3.84 39.05 8.00
N MET A 135 -3.48 40.27 8.36
CA MET A 135 -2.76 41.19 7.46
C MET A 135 -1.23 41.03 7.47
N ASN A 136 -0.67 40.21 8.35
CA ASN A 136 0.78 40.07 8.51
C ASN A 136 1.14 38.64 8.96
N MET A 137 0.66 37.61 8.21
CA MET A 137 0.97 36.23 8.50
C MET A 137 2.45 35.94 8.20
N LYS A 138 3.19 35.57 9.24
CA LYS A 138 4.56 35.09 9.09
C LYS A 138 4.53 33.59 8.82
N ARG A 139 5.05 33.18 7.67
CA ARG A 139 5.27 31.78 7.31
C ARG A 139 6.60 31.34 7.91
N THR A 140 6.56 30.35 8.77
CA THR A 140 7.76 29.70 9.31
C THR A 140 7.77 28.26 8.81
N GLU A 141 8.88 27.86 8.18
CA GLU A 141 9.11 26.47 7.74
C GLU A 141 10.02 25.80 8.75
N GLU A 142 9.58 24.67 9.26
CA GLU A 142 10.35 23.80 10.14
C GLU A 142 10.52 22.45 9.49
N ILE A 143 11.74 21.91 9.48
CA ILE A 143 12.02 20.57 8.98
C ILE A 143 11.86 19.59 10.14
N VAL A 144 10.94 18.66 10.02
CA VAL A 144 10.66 17.65 11.04
C VAL A 144 10.78 16.26 10.42
N SER A 145 11.22 15.30 11.21
CA SER A 145 11.13 13.87 10.87
C SER A 145 9.96 13.25 11.63
N GLY A 146 9.30 12.27 11.01
CA GLY A 146 8.14 11.65 11.63
C GLY A 146 7.70 10.37 10.94
N THR A 147 6.82 9.64 11.60
CA THR A 147 6.20 8.43 11.05
C THR A 147 4.71 8.65 10.91
N SER A 148 4.16 8.31 9.75
CA SER A 148 2.71 8.24 9.54
C SER A 148 2.24 6.80 9.52
N CYS A 149 0.99 6.61 9.92
CA CYS A 149 0.30 5.33 9.79
C CYS A 149 -1.14 5.59 9.38
N GLY A 150 -1.59 4.92 8.32
CA GLY A 150 -2.91 5.12 7.75
C GLY A 150 -3.60 3.83 7.34
N ILE A 151 -4.88 3.95 7.02
CA ILE A 151 -5.69 2.89 6.43
C ILE A 151 -6.34 3.40 5.16
N GLY A 152 -6.56 2.50 4.20
CA GLY A 152 -7.14 2.89 2.93
C GLY A 152 -7.79 1.74 2.17
N LEU A 153 -8.34 2.13 1.05
CA LEU A 153 -8.96 1.26 0.07
C LEU A 153 -8.26 1.42 -1.26
N GLY A 154 -8.28 0.35 -2.05
CA GLY A 154 -7.76 0.37 -3.40
C GLY A 154 -8.69 -0.33 -4.36
N ALA A 155 -8.59 0.05 -5.62
CA ALA A 155 -9.24 -0.64 -6.72
C ALA A 155 -8.29 -0.70 -7.91
N GLY A 156 -8.42 -1.74 -8.73
CA GLY A 156 -7.55 -1.90 -9.87
C GLY A 156 -7.96 -3.04 -10.78
N PHE A 157 -7.09 -3.28 -11.73
CA PHE A 157 -7.23 -4.35 -12.70
C PHE A 157 -5.88 -5.04 -12.89
N LYS A 158 -5.88 -6.37 -12.87
CA LYS A 158 -4.70 -7.21 -13.01
C LYS A 158 -4.89 -8.24 -14.10
N TYR A 159 -3.92 -8.29 -14.99
CA TYR A 159 -3.81 -9.30 -16.04
C TYR A 159 -2.64 -10.25 -15.75
N VAL A 160 -2.87 -11.55 -15.90
CA VAL A 160 -1.85 -12.57 -15.70
C VAL A 160 -1.77 -13.46 -16.93
N THR A 161 -0.59 -13.53 -17.56
CA THR A 161 -0.32 -14.36 -18.74
C THR A 161 -0.19 -15.83 -18.36
N ARG A 162 -0.24 -16.71 -19.37
CA ARG A 162 -0.01 -18.16 -19.18
C ARG A 162 1.40 -18.51 -18.70
N ARG A 163 2.37 -17.63 -18.95
CA ARG A 163 3.78 -17.83 -18.57
C ARG A 163 4.14 -17.24 -17.20
N GLY A 164 3.17 -16.73 -16.45
CA GLY A 164 3.38 -16.13 -15.12
C GLY A 164 3.67 -14.63 -15.12
N TRP A 165 3.83 -13.97 -16.26
CA TRP A 165 3.95 -12.51 -16.28
C TRP A 165 2.64 -11.85 -15.87
N SER A 166 2.73 -10.83 -15.05
CA SER A 166 1.60 -10.04 -14.61
C SER A 166 1.78 -8.56 -14.91
N ALA A 167 0.67 -7.89 -15.20
CA ALA A 167 0.58 -6.45 -15.34
C ALA A 167 -0.64 -5.97 -14.55
N GLU A 168 -0.48 -4.90 -13.80
CA GLU A 168 -1.53 -4.34 -12.95
C GLU A 168 -1.56 -2.83 -13.05
N ALA A 169 -2.78 -2.27 -13.05
CA ALA A 169 -3.03 -0.86 -12.84
C ALA A 169 -3.96 -0.73 -11.63
N SER A 170 -3.55 0.02 -10.63
CA SER A 170 -4.32 0.20 -9.39
C SER A 170 -4.19 1.61 -8.83
N LEU A 171 -5.18 2.01 -8.07
CA LEU A 171 -5.22 3.27 -7.32
C LEU A 171 -5.60 2.94 -5.88
N ARG A 172 -4.79 3.42 -4.94
CA ARG A 172 -5.01 3.32 -3.50
C ARG A 172 -5.21 4.70 -2.93
N ILE A 173 -6.21 4.86 -2.07
CA ILE A 173 -6.50 6.10 -1.35
C ILE A 173 -6.74 5.76 0.11
N GLY A 174 -6.30 6.62 1.01
CA GLY A 174 -6.49 6.40 2.44
C GLY A 174 -6.28 7.63 3.27
N ILE A 175 -6.54 7.47 4.56
CA ILE A 175 -6.37 8.51 5.57
C ILE A 175 -5.30 8.08 6.57
N ASN A 176 -4.47 9.02 6.99
CA ASN A 176 -3.49 8.80 8.03
C ASN A 176 -4.17 8.96 9.40
N LEU A 177 -4.07 7.94 10.23
CA LEU A 177 -4.55 7.94 11.61
C LEU A 177 -3.51 8.54 12.56
N VAL A 178 -2.23 8.44 12.16
CA VAL A 178 -1.11 9.09 12.80
C VAL A 178 -0.41 9.91 11.72
N GLU A 179 -0.34 11.20 11.92
CA GLU A 179 0.25 12.15 10.98
C GLU A 179 1.70 12.42 11.36
N ALA A 180 2.59 12.39 10.38
CA ALA A 180 3.99 12.79 10.56
C ALA A 180 4.14 14.31 10.65
N ALA A 181 3.22 15.07 10.04
CA ALA A 181 3.14 16.54 10.08
C ALA A 181 1.70 17.01 9.86
N GLN A 182 1.44 18.28 10.14
CA GLN A 182 0.12 18.90 10.23
C GLN A 182 -0.78 18.78 8.97
N TRP A 183 -0.21 18.47 7.80
CA TRP A 183 -0.95 18.35 6.52
C TRP A 183 -0.89 16.97 5.90
N ASN A 184 -0.34 15.98 6.60
CA ASN A 184 -0.21 14.60 6.13
C ASN A 184 -1.40 13.74 6.56
N PHE A 185 -2.63 14.19 6.28
CA PHE A 185 -3.87 13.53 6.72
C PHE A 185 -4.37 12.44 5.76
N ALA A 186 -3.92 12.43 4.51
CA ALA A 186 -4.36 11.47 3.50
C ALA A 186 -3.23 11.10 2.54
N TYR A 187 -3.36 9.92 1.89
CA TYR A 187 -2.47 9.49 0.83
C TYR A 187 -3.23 9.04 -0.41
N ILE A 188 -2.60 9.22 -1.56
CA ILE A 188 -3.05 8.70 -2.86
C ILE A 188 -1.84 8.00 -3.49
N TYR A 189 -2.02 6.73 -3.84
CA TYR A 189 -0.94 5.91 -4.40
C TYR A 189 -1.39 5.24 -5.70
N PRO A 190 -1.12 5.85 -6.85
CA PRO A 190 -1.32 5.24 -8.16
C PRO A 190 -0.19 4.26 -8.45
N ALA A 191 -0.52 3.11 -9.06
CA ALA A 191 0.45 2.11 -9.43
C ALA A 191 0.16 1.54 -10.82
N ILE A 192 1.20 1.44 -11.64
CA ILE A 192 1.27 0.62 -12.85
C ILE A 192 2.44 -0.32 -12.64
N SER A 193 2.12 -1.60 -12.37
CA SER A 193 3.12 -2.57 -11.95
C SER A 193 3.25 -3.69 -12.97
N VAL A 194 4.46 -4.20 -13.13
CA VAL A 194 4.78 -5.39 -13.92
C VAL A 194 5.54 -6.37 -13.03
N GLY A 195 5.24 -7.64 -13.16
CA GLY A 195 5.83 -8.65 -12.31
C GLY A 195 5.77 -10.06 -12.86
N TYR A 196 6.18 -10.98 -12.01
CA TYR A 196 6.23 -12.39 -12.31
C TYR A 196 5.70 -13.22 -11.14
N ARG A 197 4.89 -14.22 -11.50
CA ARG A 197 4.28 -15.19 -10.59
C ARG A 197 4.98 -16.53 -10.72
N PHE A 198 5.35 -17.13 -9.59
CA PHE A 198 6.08 -18.39 -9.48
C PHE A 198 5.55 -19.29 -8.36
#